data_fe110ebc944c588f81757421b7e29ca9
#
_entry.id   fe110ebc944c588f81757421b7e29ca9
#
_cell.length_a   1.000
_cell.length_b   1.000
_cell.length_c   1.000
_cell.angle_alpha   90.00
_cell.angle_beta   90.00
_cell.angle_gamma   90.00
#
_symmetry.space_group_name_H-M   'P 1'
#
loop_
_entity.id
_entity.type
_entity.pdbx_description
1 polymer ?
#
loop_
_entity_poly.entity_id
_entity_poly.type
_entity_poly.pdbx_seq_one_letter_code
_entity_poly.pdbx_strand_id
1 'polypeptide(L)'
;MCSHDTEEGPTIYDLLPPRWLSRNPPVTSIGRLDKVVTGVLLVTDDGDLVHRWTSPKHKVAKIYEVTVAEDLPEDIADVFANGTLMLEGEQKPCMPARLEVLGPREARLEIIEGRYHQVKRMFASQGCPVVRLHRSRFGNFTADDLAPGEWRIISPLAVEQGNPE
;
A
#
# COMPACT_ATOMS: atom_id res chain seq x y z
N MET A 1 12.42 4.36 4.54
CA MET A 1 12.32 3.18 3.66
C MET A 1 11.90 1.95 4.46
N CYS A 2 11.27 0.97 3.83
CA CYS A 2 10.83 -0.29 4.47
C CYS A 2 11.88 -1.41 4.36
N SER A 3 13.14 -1.08 4.18
CA SER A 3 14.25 -2.02 4.11
C SER A 3 15.00 -2.07 5.43
N HIS A 4 15.54 -3.24 5.79
CA HIS A 4 16.50 -3.35 6.88
C HIS A 4 17.92 -2.90 6.47
N ASP A 5 18.15 -2.64 5.19
CA ASP A 5 19.40 -2.15 4.68
C ASP A 5 19.53 -0.64 4.96
N THR A 6 20.52 -0.28 5.76
CA THR A 6 20.77 1.11 6.15
C THR A 6 21.70 1.86 5.19
N GLU A 7 22.29 1.17 4.22
CA GLU A 7 23.21 1.80 3.24
C GLU A 7 22.47 2.82 2.36
N GLU A 8 21.18 2.62 2.12
CA GLU A 8 20.34 3.52 1.32
C GLU A 8 19.77 4.70 2.10
N GLY A 9 20.08 4.84 3.39
CA GLY A 9 19.62 5.92 4.25
C GLY A 9 18.65 5.49 5.35
N PRO A 10 17.97 6.45 6.01
CA PRO A 10 17.06 6.16 7.13
C PRO A 10 15.94 5.19 6.76
N THR A 11 15.66 4.26 7.67
CA THR A 11 14.57 3.27 7.52
C THR A 11 13.45 3.54 8.53
N ILE A 12 12.29 2.90 8.30
CA ILE A 12 11.18 2.96 9.26
C ILE A 12 11.56 2.37 10.62
N TYR A 13 12.53 1.46 10.66
CA TYR A 13 12.96 0.79 11.89
C TYR A 13 13.70 1.73 12.83
N ASP A 14 14.25 2.83 12.33
CA ASP A 14 14.86 3.89 13.15
C ASP A 14 13.83 4.61 14.02
N LEU A 15 12.55 4.52 13.69
CA LEU A 15 11.44 5.11 14.42
C LEU A 15 10.87 4.18 15.51
N LEU A 16 11.34 2.93 15.57
CA LEU A 16 10.82 1.90 16.45
C LEU A 16 11.77 1.65 17.64
N PRO A 17 11.26 1.12 18.76
CA PRO A 17 12.13 0.77 19.89
C PRO A 17 13.24 -0.20 19.46
N PRO A 18 14.51 0.08 19.78
CA PRO A 18 15.64 -0.78 19.38
C PRO A 18 15.48 -2.24 19.83
N ARG A 19 14.83 -2.48 20.98
CA ARG A 19 14.58 -3.83 21.51
C ARG A 19 13.74 -4.70 20.56
N TRP A 20 12.93 -4.09 19.69
CA TRP A 20 12.12 -4.84 18.71
C TRP A 20 12.96 -5.35 17.55
N LEU A 21 14.02 -4.63 17.21
CA LEU A 21 14.94 -5.02 16.13
C LEU A 21 15.90 -6.12 16.56
N SER A 22 16.16 -6.24 17.86
CA SER A 22 17.03 -7.29 18.43
C SER A 22 16.26 -8.59 18.76
N ARG A 23 14.97 -8.65 18.52
CA ARG A 23 14.17 -9.88 18.68
C ARG A 23 14.53 -10.91 17.61
N ASN A 24 14.21 -12.15 17.87
CA ASN A 24 14.39 -13.25 16.91
C ASN A 24 13.05 -13.99 16.72
N PRO A 25 12.36 -13.80 15.57
CA PRO A 25 12.72 -12.89 14.49
C PRO A 25 12.52 -11.40 14.84
N PRO A 26 13.23 -10.49 14.17
CA PRO A 26 13.01 -9.06 14.36
C PRO A 26 11.68 -8.62 13.75
N VAL A 27 11.17 -7.46 14.18
CA VAL A 27 9.98 -6.87 13.55
C VAL A 27 10.28 -6.53 12.09
N THR A 28 9.27 -6.72 11.24
CA THR A 28 9.35 -6.38 9.82
C THR A 28 8.02 -5.80 9.35
N SER A 29 8.04 -5.02 8.28
CA SER A 29 6.82 -4.44 7.71
C SER A 29 5.97 -5.50 7.01
N ILE A 30 4.65 -5.35 7.13
CA ILE A 30 3.69 -6.12 6.33
C ILE A 30 3.51 -5.39 5.00
N GLY A 31 4.19 -5.88 3.98
CA GLY A 31 4.31 -5.18 2.71
C GLY A 31 5.25 -3.98 2.81
N ARG A 32 5.21 -3.13 1.81
CA ARG A 32 6.12 -1.99 1.70
C ARG A 32 5.38 -0.74 1.23
N LEU A 33 5.88 0.40 1.66
CA LEU A 33 5.62 1.68 1.02
C LEU A 33 6.90 2.12 0.31
N ASP A 34 6.76 2.65 -0.89
CA ASP A 34 7.89 3.26 -1.59
C ASP A 34 8.39 4.49 -0.83
N LYS A 35 9.65 4.86 -1.05
CA LYS A 35 10.34 5.91 -0.28
C LYS A 35 9.55 7.22 -0.17
N VAL A 36 8.85 7.61 -1.22
CA VAL A 36 8.10 8.88 -1.29
C VAL A 36 6.61 8.74 -0.96
N VAL A 37 6.15 7.53 -0.69
CA VAL A 37 4.75 7.24 -0.35
C VAL A 37 4.57 7.34 1.16
N THR A 38 3.46 7.96 1.56
CA THR A 38 3.07 8.08 2.96
C THR A 38 1.88 7.17 3.28
N GLY A 39 1.54 7.06 4.55
CA GLY A 39 0.33 6.38 4.98
C GLY A 39 0.54 5.27 5.99
N VAL A 40 -0.51 4.47 6.16
CA VAL A 40 -0.52 3.37 7.12
C VAL A 40 0.43 2.25 6.70
N LEU A 41 1.23 1.78 7.66
CA LEU A 41 2.13 0.65 7.50
C LEU A 41 2.04 -0.21 8.74
N LEU A 42 1.79 -1.50 8.55
CA LEU A 42 1.78 -2.47 9.65
C LEU A 42 3.17 -3.08 9.82
N VAL A 43 3.54 -3.35 11.06
CA VAL A 43 4.81 -3.95 11.42
C VAL A 43 4.55 -5.08 12.43
N THR A 44 5.23 -6.20 12.28
CA THR A 44 5.05 -7.37 13.16
C THR A 44 6.33 -8.20 13.23
N ASP A 45 6.47 -9.01 14.28
CA ASP A 45 7.50 -10.05 14.38
C ASP A 45 6.98 -11.45 13.97
N ASP A 46 5.72 -11.54 13.56
CA ASP A 46 5.09 -12.79 13.09
C ASP A 46 5.22 -12.93 11.58
N GLY A 47 6.15 -13.76 11.12
CA GLY A 47 6.39 -14.02 9.70
C GLY A 47 5.20 -14.65 8.99
N ASP A 48 4.42 -15.47 9.69
CA ASP A 48 3.20 -16.09 9.11
C ASP A 48 2.15 -15.01 8.83
N LEU A 49 2.04 -14.03 9.71
CA LEU A 49 1.14 -12.89 9.52
C LEU A 49 1.58 -12.04 8.32
N VAL A 50 2.88 -11.76 8.20
CA VAL A 50 3.43 -11.05 7.03
C VAL A 50 3.06 -11.78 5.75
N HIS A 51 3.32 -13.08 5.69
CA HIS A 51 3.03 -13.90 4.51
C HIS A 51 1.53 -13.89 4.17
N ARG A 52 0.69 -14.11 5.16
CA ARG A 52 -0.77 -14.17 5.00
C ARG A 52 -1.35 -12.85 4.47
N TRP A 53 -0.89 -11.73 5.01
CA TRP A 53 -1.43 -10.40 4.68
C TRP A 53 -0.82 -9.77 3.42
N THR A 54 0.30 -10.30 2.93
CA THR A 54 0.91 -9.87 1.66
C THR A 54 0.59 -10.81 0.51
N SER A 55 0.08 -12.00 0.78
CA SER A 55 -0.26 -12.98 -0.24
C SER A 55 -1.45 -12.52 -1.10
N PRO A 56 -1.33 -12.60 -2.44
CA PRO A 56 -2.45 -12.27 -3.34
C PRO A 56 -3.71 -13.11 -3.09
N LYS A 57 -3.59 -14.27 -2.49
CA LYS A 57 -4.70 -15.17 -2.18
C LYS A 57 -5.68 -14.59 -1.16
N HIS A 58 -5.20 -13.75 -0.25
CA HIS A 58 -6.01 -13.18 0.83
C HIS A 58 -6.70 -11.89 0.44
N LYS A 59 -6.33 -11.28 -0.68
CA LYS A 59 -7.00 -10.12 -1.29
C LYS A 59 -7.30 -8.99 -0.29
N VAL A 60 -6.31 -8.66 0.56
CA VAL A 60 -6.45 -7.58 1.53
C VAL A 60 -6.59 -6.25 0.79
N ALA A 61 -7.70 -5.55 1.02
CA ALA A 61 -7.96 -4.26 0.38
C ALA A 61 -7.04 -3.17 0.92
N LYS A 62 -6.51 -2.35 0.02
CA LYS A 62 -5.72 -1.17 0.33
C LYS A 62 -6.33 0.02 -0.39
N ILE A 63 -6.43 1.14 0.31
CA ILE A 63 -6.98 2.38 -0.26
C ILE A 63 -5.87 3.42 -0.33
N TYR A 64 -5.75 4.03 -1.51
CA TYR A 64 -4.76 5.07 -1.79
C TYR A 64 -5.44 6.36 -2.19
N GLU A 65 -4.98 7.47 -1.63
CA GLU A 65 -5.29 8.81 -2.09
C GLU A 65 -4.22 9.21 -3.11
N VAL A 66 -4.64 9.55 -4.33
CA VAL A 66 -3.74 9.75 -5.46
C VAL A 66 -3.91 11.14 -6.05
N THR A 67 -2.80 11.84 -6.28
CA THR A 67 -2.75 13.08 -7.05
C THR A 67 -1.86 12.84 -8.26
N VAL A 68 -2.33 13.25 -9.44
CA VAL A 68 -1.63 13.06 -10.71
C VAL A 68 -1.27 14.38 -11.36
N ALA A 69 -0.31 14.34 -12.29
CA ALA A 69 0.22 15.53 -12.97
C ALA A 69 -0.68 16.03 -14.12
N GLU A 70 -1.49 15.14 -14.68
CA GLU A 70 -2.36 15.43 -15.82
C GLU A 70 -3.81 15.10 -15.49
N ASP A 71 -4.75 15.70 -16.20
CA ASP A 71 -6.16 15.46 -15.98
C ASP A 71 -6.52 13.98 -16.23
N LEU A 72 -7.31 13.40 -15.33
CA LEU A 72 -7.72 12.02 -15.42
C LEU A 72 -8.65 11.81 -16.64
N PRO A 73 -8.40 10.76 -17.46
CA PRO A 73 -9.32 10.39 -18.54
C PRO A 73 -10.71 10.06 -18.00
N GLU A 74 -11.76 10.34 -18.77
CA GLU A 74 -13.15 10.09 -18.36
C GLU A 74 -13.44 8.61 -18.14
N ASP A 75 -12.75 7.73 -18.86
CA ASP A 75 -12.94 6.27 -18.81
C ASP A 75 -12.03 5.54 -17.80
N ILE A 76 -11.16 6.27 -17.08
CA ILE A 76 -10.14 5.65 -16.24
C ILE A 76 -10.73 4.71 -15.17
N ALA A 77 -11.86 5.08 -14.57
CA ALA A 77 -12.53 4.25 -13.58
C ALA A 77 -12.97 2.91 -14.19
N ASP A 78 -13.51 2.93 -15.39
CA ASP A 78 -13.93 1.72 -16.12
C ASP A 78 -12.73 0.87 -16.53
N VAL A 79 -11.65 1.49 -16.98
CA VAL A 79 -10.41 0.79 -17.34
C VAL A 79 -9.86 0.01 -16.14
N PHE A 80 -9.85 0.61 -14.97
CA PHE A 80 -9.35 -0.07 -13.76
C PHE A 80 -10.33 -1.12 -13.23
N ALA A 81 -11.63 -0.93 -13.42
CA ALA A 81 -12.66 -1.86 -12.97
C ALA A 81 -12.78 -3.12 -13.84
N ASN A 82 -12.37 -3.07 -15.09
CA ASN A 82 -12.55 -4.17 -16.06
C ASN A 82 -11.67 -5.40 -15.77
N GLY A 83 -10.56 -5.25 -15.03
CA GLY A 83 -9.65 -6.36 -14.78
C GLY A 83 -8.86 -6.83 -15.98
N THR A 84 -8.73 -5.98 -17.02
CA THR A 84 -8.03 -6.29 -18.26
C THR A 84 -6.75 -5.49 -18.47
N LEU A 85 -6.42 -4.59 -17.54
CA LEU A 85 -5.25 -3.72 -17.66
C LEU A 85 -3.95 -4.52 -17.53
N MET A 86 -3.17 -4.55 -18.62
CA MET A 86 -1.84 -5.17 -18.63
C MET A 86 -0.77 -4.12 -18.40
N LEU A 87 0.01 -4.32 -17.35
CA LEU A 87 1.20 -3.51 -17.10
C LEU A 87 2.41 -4.12 -17.80
N GLU A 88 3.33 -3.26 -18.24
CA GLU A 88 4.55 -3.69 -18.91
C GLU A 88 5.34 -4.67 -18.02
N GLY A 89 5.79 -5.77 -18.61
CA GLY A 89 6.54 -6.81 -17.89
C GLY A 89 5.70 -7.80 -17.10
N GLU A 90 4.39 -7.58 -16.98
CA GLU A 90 3.50 -8.50 -16.28
C GLU A 90 2.94 -9.56 -17.23
N GLN A 91 2.67 -10.75 -16.69
CA GLN A 91 2.11 -11.87 -17.47
C GLN A 91 0.58 -11.97 -17.36
N LYS A 92 0.01 -11.30 -16.36
CA LYS A 92 -1.43 -11.31 -16.10
C LYS A 92 -1.93 -9.88 -15.96
N PRO A 93 -3.18 -9.60 -16.38
CA PRO A 93 -3.77 -8.30 -16.15
C PRO A 93 -3.90 -8.00 -14.67
N CYS A 94 -3.97 -6.72 -14.33
CA CYS A 94 -4.32 -6.29 -12.98
C CYS A 94 -5.70 -6.80 -12.61
N MET A 95 -5.88 -7.19 -11.35
CA MET A 95 -7.21 -7.49 -10.84
C MET A 95 -8.08 -6.24 -10.89
N PRO A 96 -9.43 -6.40 -11.01
CA PRO A 96 -10.32 -5.25 -10.96
C PRO A 96 -10.05 -4.37 -9.76
N ALA A 97 -9.95 -3.07 -9.99
CA ALA A 97 -9.71 -2.06 -8.97
C ALA A 97 -10.84 -1.04 -8.98
N ARG A 98 -11.18 -0.52 -7.81
CA ARG A 98 -12.24 0.47 -7.66
C ARG A 98 -11.64 1.86 -7.58
N LEU A 99 -11.97 2.71 -8.54
CA LEU A 99 -11.51 4.09 -8.57
C LEU A 99 -12.70 5.05 -8.38
N GLU A 100 -12.52 5.98 -7.43
CA GLU A 100 -13.40 7.12 -7.23
C GLU A 100 -12.65 8.38 -7.66
N VAL A 101 -13.15 9.07 -8.68
CA VAL A 101 -12.58 10.33 -9.13
C VAL A 101 -13.09 11.46 -8.24
N LEU A 102 -12.17 12.15 -7.57
CA LEU A 102 -12.49 13.22 -6.60
C LEU A 102 -12.35 14.62 -7.21
N GLY A 103 -11.61 14.73 -8.30
CA GLY A 103 -11.36 15.98 -9.00
C GLY A 103 -10.60 15.72 -10.29
N PRO A 104 -10.24 16.77 -11.07
CA PRO A 104 -9.56 16.57 -12.36
C PRO A 104 -8.25 15.80 -12.24
N ARG A 105 -7.55 15.92 -11.13
CA ARG A 105 -6.23 15.32 -10.88
C ARG A 105 -6.14 14.59 -9.55
N GLU A 106 -7.28 14.26 -8.96
CA GLU A 106 -7.36 13.59 -7.66
C GLU A 106 -8.30 12.38 -7.73
N ALA A 107 -7.88 11.28 -7.12
CA ALA A 107 -8.66 10.06 -7.09
C ALA A 107 -8.38 9.25 -5.83
N ARG A 108 -9.31 8.37 -5.50
CA ARG A 108 -9.16 7.36 -4.46
C ARG A 108 -9.22 6.00 -5.12
N LEU A 109 -8.19 5.19 -4.93
CA LEU A 109 -8.05 3.87 -5.53
C LEU A 109 -8.05 2.79 -4.46
N GLU A 110 -8.93 1.80 -4.64
CA GLU A 110 -8.92 0.57 -3.84
C GLU A 110 -8.42 -0.60 -4.69
N ILE A 111 -7.36 -1.27 -4.23
CA ILE A 111 -6.81 -2.47 -4.86
C ILE A 111 -6.73 -3.61 -3.84
N ILE A 112 -6.80 -4.86 -4.35
CA ILE A 112 -6.74 -6.08 -3.55
C ILE A 112 -5.48 -6.90 -3.84
N GLU A 113 -4.53 -6.33 -4.55
CA GLU A 113 -3.24 -6.93 -4.88
C GLU A 113 -2.12 -5.92 -4.60
N GLY A 114 -0.87 -6.32 -4.75
CA GLY A 114 0.27 -5.45 -4.45
C GLY A 114 1.46 -5.77 -5.32
N ARG A 115 1.38 -5.46 -6.61
CA ARG A 115 2.50 -5.62 -7.54
C ARG A 115 3.51 -4.49 -7.38
N TYR A 116 4.72 -4.70 -7.87
CA TYR A 116 5.77 -3.70 -7.85
C TYR A 116 5.31 -2.37 -8.45
N HIS A 117 5.35 -1.31 -7.66
CA HIS A 117 4.94 0.06 -8.04
C HIS A 117 3.57 0.11 -8.74
N GLN A 118 2.64 -0.73 -8.32
CA GLN A 118 1.40 -0.97 -9.07
C GLN A 118 0.58 0.29 -9.28
N VAL A 119 0.31 1.06 -8.22
CA VAL A 119 -0.54 2.26 -8.33
C VAL A 119 0.09 3.27 -9.29
N LYS A 120 1.38 3.54 -9.15
CA LYS A 120 2.09 4.46 -10.04
C LYS A 120 2.05 3.99 -11.49
N ARG A 121 2.26 2.70 -11.72
CA ARG A 121 2.26 2.11 -13.07
C ARG A 121 0.87 2.12 -13.69
N MET A 122 -0.18 1.87 -12.91
CA MET A 122 -1.56 1.91 -13.39
C MET A 122 -1.90 3.31 -13.92
N PHE A 123 -1.65 4.35 -13.16
CA PHE A 123 -1.92 5.72 -13.59
C PHE A 123 -1.01 6.16 -14.73
N ALA A 124 0.27 5.81 -14.70
CA ALA A 124 1.20 6.11 -15.78
C ALA A 124 0.75 5.49 -17.11
N SER A 125 0.19 4.28 -17.09
CA SER A 125 -0.33 3.61 -18.29
C SER A 125 -1.48 4.38 -18.94
N GLN A 126 -2.15 5.24 -18.19
CA GLN A 126 -3.24 6.10 -18.67
C GLN A 126 -2.78 7.54 -18.97
N GLY A 127 -1.48 7.77 -19.01
CA GLY A 127 -0.92 9.09 -19.28
C GLY A 127 -0.96 10.06 -18.10
N CYS A 128 -1.17 9.55 -16.89
CA CYS A 128 -1.34 10.34 -15.67
C CYS A 128 -0.25 10.00 -14.64
N PRO A 129 0.98 10.53 -14.74
CA PRO A 129 2.01 10.27 -13.74
C PRO A 129 1.56 10.69 -12.34
N VAL A 130 1.76 9.82 -11.36
CA VAL A 130 1.45 10.09 -9.96
C VAL A 130 2.48 11.06 -9.39
N VAL A 131 2.02 12.16 -8.80
CA VAL A 131 2.86 13.16 -8.14
C VAL A 131 2.76 13.09 -6.61
N ARG A 132 1.67 12.51 -6.09
CA ARG A 132 1.48 12.30 -4.65
C ARG A 132 0.68 11.03 -4.42
N LEU A 133 1.15 10.21 -3.46
CA LEU A 133 0.52 8.94 -3.14
C LEU A 133 0.53 8.74 -1.62
N HIS A 134 -0.66 8.48 -1.07
CA HIS A 134 -0.85 8.23 0.35
C HIS A 134 -1.73 7.01 0.54
N ARG A 135 -1.23 5.99 1.27
CA ARG A 135 -2.06 4.84 1.62
C ARG A 135 -2.87 5.15 2.87
N SER A 136 -4.15 5.45 2.68
CA SER A 136 -5.05 5.83 3.77
C SER A 136 -5.58 4.63 4.55
N ARG A 137 -5.58 3.43 3.93
CA ARG A 137 -6.13 2.23 4.56
C ARG A 137 -5.38 0.97 4.13
N PHE A 138 -5.19 0.07 5.07
CA PHE A 138 -4.71 -1.29 4.84
C PHE A 138 -5.64 -2.25 5.60
N GLY A 139 -6.46 -3.03 4.88
CA GLY A 139 -7.53 -3.81 5.51
C GLY A 139 -8.50 -2.88 6.26
N ASN A 140 -8.66 -3.09 7.55
CA ASN A 140 -9.49 -2.22 8.41
C ASN A 140 -8.65 -1.17 9.18
N PHE A 141 -7.34 -1.09 8.91
CA PHE A 141 -6.47 -0.20 9.66
C PHE A 141 -6.26 1.13 8.94
N THR A 142 -6.33 2.20 9.70
CA THR A 142 -5.99 3.56 9.27
C THR A 142 -4.94 4.12 10.24
N ALA A 143 -4.30 5.20 9.85
CA ALA A 143 -3.35 5.91 10.70
C ALA A 143 -3.74 7.39 10.90
N ASP A 144 -5.02 7.70 10.77
CA ASP A 144 -5.53 9.08 10.82
C ASP A 144 -5.29 9.74 12.18
N ASP A 145 -5.19 8.95 13.25
CA ASP A 145 -4.91 9.40 14.61
C ASP A 145 -3.41 9.49 14.94
N LEU A 146 -2.53 9.17 13.99
CA LEU A 146 -1.09 9.20 14.16
C LEU A 146 -0.46 10.31 13.31
N ALA A 147 0.48 11.05 13.90
CA ALA A 147 1.35 11.95 13.13
C ALA A 147 2.43 11.14 12.39
N PRO A 148 3.06 11.69 11.35
CA PRO A 148 4.15 11.02 10.66
C PRO A 148 5.24 10.56 11.61
N GLY A 149 5.66 9.30 11.48
CA GLY A 149 6.67 8.67 12.35
C GLY A 149 6.14 8.12 13.67
N GLU A 150 4.90 8.42 14.03
CA GLU A 150 4.27 7.84 15.21
C GLU A 150 3.76 6.43 14.96
N TRP A 151 3.66 5.65 16.04
CA TRP A 151 3.14 4.28 15.99
C TRP A 151 2.30 3.96 17.22
N ARG A 152 1.47 2.93 17.10
CA ARG A 152 0.71 2.36 18.22
C ARG A 152 0.70 0.85 18.10
N ILE A 153 0.49 0.18 19.23
CA ILE A 153 0.32 -1.27 19.26
C ILE A 153 -1.15 -1.61 19.05
N ILE A 154 -1.42 -2.57 18.18
CA ILE A 154 -2.76 -3.09 17.92
C ILE A 154 -2.83 -4.57 18.30
N SER A 155 -4.03 -5.04 18.68
CA SER A 155 -4.25 -6.44 19.02
C SER A 155 -4.17 -7.33 17.78
N PRO A 156 -3.51 -8.51 17.87
CA PRO A 156 -3.55 -9.51 16.79
C PRO A 156 -4.98 -9.93 16.41
N LEU A 157 -5.90 -9.97 17.36
CA LEU A 157 -7.31 -10.27 17.10
C LEU A 157 -7.99 -9.23 16.22
N ALA A 158 -7.61 -7.96 16.33
CA ALA A 158 -8.11 -6.89 15.47
C ALA A 158 -7.66 -7.10 14.02
N VAL A 159 -6.46 -7.67 13.81
CA VAL A 159 -5.95 -8.01 12.48
C VAL A 159 -6.78 -9.13 11.85
N GLU A 160 -7.12 -10.16 12.60
CA GLU A 160 -7.93 -11.28 12.11
C GLU A 160 -9.37 -10.87 11.77
N GLN A 161 -9.96 -9.99 12.55
CA GLN A 161 -11.31 -9.46 12.32
C GLN A 161 -11.36 -8.44 11.18
N GLY A 162 -10.22 -7.90 10.80
CA GLY A 162 -10.10 -6.87 9.79
C GLY A 162 -9.96 -7.39 8.37
N ASN A 163 -10.09 -8.71 8.16
CA ASN A 163 -10.03 -9.27 6.82
C ASN A 163 -11.43 -9.23 6.19
N PRO A 164 -11.73 -8.31 5.27
CA PRO A 164 -12.99 -8.36 4.54
C PRO A 164 -13.02 -9.63 3.70
N GLU A 165 -14.09 -10.36 3.84
CA GLU A 165 -14.37 -11.52 2.98
C GLU A 165 -14.41 -11.11 1.50
#